data_12cbdb449c626416b1e9133637d4f976
#
_entry.id   12cbdb449c626416b1e9133637d4f976
#
_cell.length_a   1.000
_cell.length_b   1.000
_cell.length_c   1.000
_cell.angle_alpha   90.00
_cell.angle_beta   90.00
_cell.angle_gamma   90.00
#
_symmetry.space_group_name_H-M   'P 1'
#
loop_
_entity.id
_entity.type
_entity.pdbx_description
1 polymer ?
#
loop_
_entity_poly.entity_id
_entity_poly.type
_entity_poly.pdbx_seq_one_letter_code
_entity_poly.pdbx_strand_id
1 'polypeptide(L)'
;MAKKNHRISNVKEIKEQLQTTKTEVKNGVFIFTSKMKIADFSKSTNISANDIIKKFFLLGKMYNVNHILSEEEIAELCIENGLDFQKETNVDGSNFLDEVNFEDKPEDLITRNPIIAVMGHVDHGKTTLIDKIRKSNIVASESSGITQHTGAYEIAHKKSHITFLDTPGHEAFTKMRARGAKVTDIIILVVAADDGVMPQTKEAIQHAKAANVPIIVFVNKMDKPNKDLDRLKGELAENEVVISEYGGDVQIVYGSAINGEGLTELFDEITLLAEVMDLKGNPKRYPIGTVIESRIDKGAGAVSTIVIENGTLYKGDFIVAGSRYGRIRSLTDSQGNPLEKVLPGQPGIITGLNYAPDAGDKFIGFSDEKFAKKLANEKAFADKMNLLHDKSVAMQNTDGKKVINVIIKSDVHGTSEAIKGQINSMENEEAIVKVIAASAGYVNGNDLLLAQASNAIIFVFNLKTPSNMKQNAAAQNISLIEHNVIYKIIEDCQTLLDGQKAPVYEERKIGEAHILKVFFYSKVGKIAGCLQDSGVVKEKCKVKVYRKSKLIHEGVLESLKRELNDAKEVVKGKDFGTHIKNFNDIELDDVLEFYEDVRIN
;
A
#
# COMPACT_ATOMS: atom_id res chain seq x y z
N MET A 1 35.25 -3.21 -35.49
CA MET A 1 34.66 -1.86 -35.32
C MET A 1 33.18 -1.97 -35.53
N ALA A 2 32.40 -1.97 -34.46
CA ALA A 2 30.94 -2.03 -34.53
C ALA A 2 30.41 -0.73 -35.18
N LYS A 3 29.58 -0.85 -36.21
CA LYS A 3 28.87 0.26 -36.81
C LYS A 3 28.12 0.99 -35.68
N LYS A 4 28.51 2.25 -35.41
CA LYS A 4 27.69 3.16 -34.60
C LYS A 4 26.33 3.29 -35.31
N ASN A 5 25.36 2.48 -34.91
CA ASN A 5 23.98 2.69 -35.35
C ASN A 5 23.60 4.10 -34.91
N HIS A 6 23.22 4.95 -35.87
CA HIS A 6 22.70 6.28 -35.58
C HIS A 6 21.34 6.12 -34.91
N ARG A 7 21.36 6.03 -33.56
CA ARG A 7 20.14 6.04 -32.76
C ARG A 7 19.69 7.48 -32.52
N ILE A 8 18.38 7.69 -32.51
CA ILE A 8 17.76 8.97 -32.20
C ILE A 8 18.01 9.26 -30.72
N SER A 9 18.65 10.39 -30.44
CA SER A 9 18.98 10.79 -29.05
C SER A 9 17.83 11.54 -28.42
N ASN A 10 17.37 11.08 -27.27
CA ASN A 10 16.34 11.74 -26.46
C ASN A 10 16.81 13.08 -25.86
N VAL A 11 18.13 13.32 -25.81
CA VAL A 11 18.72 14.50 -25.14
C VAL A 11 18.28 15.82 -25.76
N LYS A 12 18.14 15.89 -27.11
CA LYS A 12 17.73 17.13 -27.79
C LYS A 12 16.29 17.48 -27.46
N GLU A 13 15.38 16.53 -27.60
CA GLU A 13 13.95 16.70 -27.32
C GLU A 13 13.71 17.06 -25.84
N ILE A 14 14.38 16.37 -24.92
CA ILE A 14 14.32 16.70 -23.48
C ILE A 14 14.83 18.12 -23.23
N LYS A 15 15.97 18.53 -23.83
CA LYS A 15 16.50 19.89 -23.64
C LYS A 15 15.58 20.97 -24.18
N GLU A 16 14.90 20.72 -25.27
CA GLU A 16 13.93 21.64 -25.87
C GLU A 16 12.70 21.80 -24.96
N GLN A 17 12.21 20.69 -24.38
CA GLN A 17 11.05 20.72 -23.47
C GLN A 17 11.39 21.19 -22.05
N LEU A 18 12.64 21.06 -21.61
CA LEU A 18 13.15 21.63 -20.36
C LEU A 18 13.33 23.17 -20.39
N GLN A 19 13.12 23.80 -21.54
CA GLN A 19 13.14 25.26 -21.62
C GLN A 19 11.91 25.82 -20.92
N THR A 20 12.16 26.41 -19.77
CA THR A 20 11.15 26.97 -18.87
C THR A 20 10.22 27.93 -19.60
N THR A 21 8.95 27.58 -19.67
CA THR A 21 7.89 28.57 -19.95
C THR A 21 7.93 29.61 -18.83
N LYS A 22 8.24 30.85 -19.17
CA LYS A 22 8.21 31.93 -18.18
C LYS A 22 6.75 32.19 -17.82
N THR A 23 6.47 32.22 -16.52
CA THR A 23 5.18 32.69 -16.03
C THR A 23 4.99 34.15 -16.45
N GLU A 24 4.13 34.40 -17.42
CA GLU A 24 3.87 35.73 -17.95
C GLU A 24 2.46 35.83 -18.53
N VAL A 25 1.96 37.04 -18.68
CA VAL A 25 0.70 37.30 -19.40
C VAL A 25 1.00 37.47 -20.88
N LYS A 26 0.48 36.58 -21.73
CA LYS A 26 0.55 36.70 -23.20
C LYS A 26 -0.85 36.84 -23.76
N ASN A 27 -1.06 37.89 -24.54
CA ASN A 27 -2.34 38.15 -25.23
C ASN A 27 -3.58 38.09 -24.32
N GLY A 28 -3.46 38.51 -23.05
CA GLY A 28 -4.55 38.47 -22.08
C GLY A 28 -4.73 37.12 -21.36
N VAL A 29 -3.90 36.12 -21.69
CA VAL A 29 -3.88 34.82 -21.03
C VAL A 29 -2.72 34.78 -20.05
N PHE A 30 -2.99 34.49 -18.77
CA PHE A 30 -1.98 34.25 -17.77
C PHE A 30 -1.52 32.81 -17.82
N ILE A 31 -0.27 32.61 -18.21
CA ILE A 31 0.34 31.28 -18.31
C ILE A 31 1.09 31.02 -16.99
N PHE A 32 0.70 30.00 -16.25
CA PHE A 32 1.37 29.58 -15.03
C PHE A 32 1.64 28.08 -15.02
N THR A 33 2.64 27.68 -14.27
CA THR A 33 3.18 26.30 -14.32
C THR A 33 3.01 25.53 -13.02
N SER A 34 2.94 26.24 -11.89
CA SER A 34 2.82 25.65 -10.55
C SER A 34 2.29 26.67 -9.56
N LYS A 35 2.00 26.22 -8.35
CA LYS A 35 1.75 27.08 -7.19
C LYS A 35 2.84 28.12 -7.07
N MET A 36 2.47 29.39 -6.82
CA MET A 36 3.42 30.51 -6.75
C MET A 36 3.11 31.44 -5.59
N LYS A 37 4.10 32.23 -5.20
CA LYS A 37 3.91 33.24 -4.15
C LYS A 37 3.07 34.41 -4.65
N ILE A 38 2.33 35.06 -3.75
CA ILE A 38 1.60 36.30 -4.04
C ILE A 38 2.52 37.34 -4.65
N ALA A 39 3.77 37.45 -4.16
CA ALA A 39 4.77 38.38 -4.71
C ALA A 39 5.09 38.10 -6.19
N ASP A 40 5.19 36.82 -6.58
CA ASP A 40 5.56 36.44 -7.95
C ASP A 40 4.34 36.56 -8.88
N PHE A 41 3.13 36.21 -8.42
CA PHE A 41 1.89 36.47 -9.14
C PHE A 41 1.68 37.97 -9.41
N SER A 42 1.87 38.79 -8.38
CA SER A 42 1.78 40.25 -8.51
C SER A 42 2.74 40.82 -9.55
N LYS A 43 3.99 40.35 -9.61
CA LYS A 43 4.98 40.76 -10.61
C LYS A 43 4.61 40.34 -12.03
N SER A 44 4.06 39.11 -12.19
CA SER A 44 3.74 38.53 -13.49
C SER A 44 2.47 39.12 -14.10
N THR A 45 1.49 39.51 -13.26
CA THR A 45 0.19 40.05 -13.69
C THR A 45 0.07 41.55 -13.59
N ASN A 46 1.07 42.26 -12.97
CA ASN A 46 1.03 43.69 -12.60
C ASN A 46 -0.13 44.06 -11.65
N ILE A 47 -0.71 43.09 -10.94
CA ILE A 47 -1.73 43.33 -9.92
C ILE A 47 -1.02 43.58 -8.59
N SER A 48 -1.46 44.59 -7.83
CA SER A 48 -0.83 44.92 -6.56
C SER A 48 -0.93 43.80 -5.54
N ALA A 49 0.19 43.36 -4.93
CA ALA A 49 0.19 42.36 -3.88
C ALA A 49 -0.71 42.72 -2.69
N ASN A 50 -0.80 44.04 -2.38
CA ASN A 50 -1.66 44.52 -1.32
C ASN A 50 -3.15 44.33 -1.63
N ASP A 51 -3.55 44.50 -2.87
CA ASP A 51 -4.94 44.29 -3.28
C ASP A 51 -5.32 42.79 -3.21
N ILE A 52 -4.41 41.90 -3.58
CA ILE A 52 -4.58 40.46 -3.44
C ILE A 52 -4.74 40.07 -1.96
N ILE A 53 -3.87 40.55 -1.09
CA ILE A 53 -3.91 40.27 0.35
C ILE A 53 -5.18 40.85 0.97
N LYS A 54 -5.58 42.05 0.60
CA LYS A 54 -6.81 42.70 1.08
C LYS A 54 -8.05 41.90 0.70
N LYS A 55 -8.06 41.35 -0.51
CA LYS A 55 -9.14 40.47 -0.97
C LYS A 55 -9.26 39.21 -0.13
N PHE A 56 -8.16 38.48 0.05
CA PHE A 56 -8.18 37.27 0.88
C PHE A 56 -8.51 37.56 2.34
N PHE A 57 -8.12 38.73 2.85
CA PHE A 57 -8.52 39.18 4.17
C PHE A 57 -10.05 39.37 4.28
N LEU A 58 -10.70 39.93 3.27
CA LEU A 58 -12.16 40.06 3.21
C LEU A 58 -12.88 38.69 3.15
N LEU A 59 -12.20 37.67 2.61
CA LEU A 59 -12.66 36.26 2.59
C LEU A 59 -12.31 35.50 3.90
N GLY A 60 -11.80 36.21 4.92
CA GLY A 60 -11.42 35.63 6.21
C GLY A 60 -10.08 34.88 6.22
N LYS A 61 -9.28 34.99 5.16
CA LYS A 61 -7.97 34.34 5.04
C LYS A 61 -6.85 35.36 5.29
N MET A 62 -6.01 35.13 6.32
CA MET A 62 -4.86 35.98 6.62
C MET A 62 -3.62 35.50 5.85
N TYR A 63 -3.36 36.09 4.70
CA TYR A 63 -2.18 35.81 3.88
C TYR A 63 -1.15 36.92 3.97
N ASN A 64 0.11 36.56 3.73
CA ASN A 64 1.21 37.51 3.59
C ASN A 64 1.77 37.44 2.17
N VAL A 65 2.66 38.36 1.82
CA VAL A 65 3.27 38.46 0.48
C VAL A 65 4.02 37.20 0.05
N ASN A 66 4.50 36.39 1.00
CA ASN A 66 5.21 35.15 0.75
C ASN A 66 4.29 33.92 0.76
N HIS A 67 2.99 34.10 0.96
CA HIS A 67 2.04 33.01 0.91
C HIS A 67 2.01 32.38 -0.50
N ILE A 68 1.96 31.06 -0.55
CA ILE A 68 1.94 30.29 -1.80
C ILE A 68 0.47 30.06 -2.17
N LEU A 69 0.04 30.67 -3.27
CA LEU A 69 -1.30 30.50 -3.83
C LEU A 69 -1.48 29.08 -4.37
N SER A 70 -2.63 28.48 -4.08
CA SER A 70 -3.06 27.25 -4.74
C SER A 70 -3.46 27.51 -6.20
N GLU A 71 -3.59 26.45 -6.99
CA GLU A 71 -4.02 26.58 -8.39
C GLU A 71 -5.44 27.14 -8.51
N GLU A 72 -6.31 26.76 -7.59
CA GLU A 72 -7.69 27.26 -7.49
C GLU A 72 -7.71 28.76 -7.17
N GLU A 73 -6.88 29.20 -6.23
CA GLU A 73 -6.76 30.61 -5.86
C GLU A 73 -6.16 31.46 -7.00
N ILE A 74 -5.22 30.90 -7.77
CA ILE A 74 -4.68 31.55 -8.97
C ILE A 74 -5.78 31.69 -10.03
N ALA A 75 -6.54 30.63 -10.29
CA ALA A 75 -7.66 30.66 -11.25
C ALA A 75 -8.71 31.70 -10.86
N GLU A 76 -9.10 31.73 -9.57
CA GLU A 76 -10.05 32.71 -9.02
C GLU A 76 -9.56 34.17 -9.19
N LEU A 77 -8.28 34.42 -8.89
CA LEU A 77 -7.67 35.73 -9.09
C LEU A 77 -7.62 36.14 -10.57
N CYS A 78 -7.36 35.20 -11.48
CA CYS A 78 -7.35 35.48 -12.93
C CYS A 78 -8.75 35.84 -13.44
N ILE A 79 -9.77 35.04 -13.13
CA ILE A 79 -11.16 35.27 -13.55
C ILE A 79 -11.65 36.64 -13.10
N GLU A 80 -11.42 37.01 -11.83
CA GLU A 80 -11.88 38.29 -11.30
C GLU A 80 -11.16 39.51 -11.90
N ASN A 81 -9.92 39.35 -12.31
CA ASN A 81 -9.17 40.43 -12.97
C ASN A 81 -9.33 40.43 -14.49
N GLY A 82 -10.26 39.61 -15.04
CA GLY A 82 -10.54 39.55 -16.48
C GLY A 82 -9.39 38.98 -17.29
N LEU A 83 -8.55 38.15 -16.68
CA LEU A 83 -7.48 37.42 -17.34
C LEU A 83 -7.95 36.01 -17.61
N ASP A 84 -7.80 35.56 -18.85
CA ASP A 84 -7.84 34.13 -19.13
C ASP A 84 -6.62 33.47 -18.49
N PHE A 85 -6.74 32.19 -18.11
CA PHE A 85 -5.60 31.47 -17.54
C PHE A 85 -5.42 30.12 -18.23
N GLN A 86 -4.16 29.75 -18.37
CA GLN A 86 -3.76 28.45 -18.91
C GLN A 86 -2.67 27.87 -18.02
N LYS A 87 -2.91 26.66 -17.52
CA LYS A 87 -1.87 25.91 -16.83
C LYS A 87 -1.03 25.17 -17.86
N GLU A 88 0.26 25.50 -17.93
CA GLU A 88 1.23 24.71 -18.69
C GLU A 88 2.06 23.87 -17.70
N THR A 89 2.24 22.59 -18.01
CA THR A 89 3.15 21.71 -17.28
C THR A 89 4.58 22.04 -17.69
N ASN A 90 5.33 22.69 -16.79
CA ASN A 90 6.77 22.82 -17.00
C ASN A 90 7.44 21.47 -16.83
N VAL A 91 8.16 21.08 -17.86
CA VAL A 91 9.10 19.96 -17.76
C VAL A 91 10.37 20.46 -17.09
N ASP A 92 10.67 19.95 -15.91
CA ASP A 92 11.89 20.23 -15.17
C ASP A 92 12.62 18.93 -14.75
N GLY A 93 13.73 19.07 -14.04
CA GLY A 93 14.48 17.89 -13.58
C GLY A 93 13.71 17.00 -12.57
N SER A 94 12.58 17.45 -12.02
CA SER A 94 11.78 16.68 -11.08
C SER A 94 10.73 15.78 -11.76
N ASN A 95 10.19 16.21 -12.90
CA ASN A 95 9.07 15.55 -13.59
C ASN A 95 9.37 15.09 -15.03
N PHE A 96 10.59 15.31 -15.55
CA PHE A 96 10.93 15.03 -16.95
C PHE A 96 10.64 13.58 -17.40
N LEU A 97 10.67 12.62 -16.49
CA LEU A 97 10.38 11.23 -16.83
C LEU A 97 8.90 11.00 -17.17
N ASP A 98 8.01 11.80 -16.57
CA ASP A 98 6.58 11.65 -16.72
C ASP A 98 5.98 12.56 -17.79
N GLU A 99 6.54 13.76 -17.96
CA GLU A 99 5.97 14.84 -18.76
C GLU A 99 6.61 15.00 -20.14
N VAL A 100 7.82 14.46 -20.38
CA VAL A 100 8.46 14.57 -21.69
C VAL A 100 7.72 13.73 -22.72
N ASN A 101 7.28 14.38 -23.80
CA ASN A 101 6.70 13.72 -24.97
C ASN A 101 7.75 13.53 -26.06
N PHE A 102 7.73 12.36 -26.69
CA PHE A 102 8.64 12.00 -27.76
C PHE A 102 7.84 11.82 -29.07
N GLU A 103 8.15 12.64 -30.07
CA GLU A 103 7.54 12.51 -31.39
C GLU A 103 8.40 11.62 -32.28
N ASP A 104 7.79 10.58 -32.82
CA ASP A 104 8.42 9.66 -33.77
C ASP A 104 7.85 9.82 -35.16
N LYS A 105 8.72 9.72 -36.18
CA LYS A 105 8.28 9.76 -37.56
C LYS A 105 7.54 8.46 -37.93
N PRO A 106 6.43 8.51 -38.65
CA PRO A 106 5.69 7.30 -39.04
C PRO A 106 6.52 6.24 -39.77
N GLU A 107 7.54 6.65 -40.52
CA GLU A 107 8.47 5.78 -41.27
C GLU A 107 9.45 5.01 -40.38
N ASP A 108 9.66 5.41 -39.13
CA ASP A 108 10.52 4.76 -38.15
C ASP A 108 9.76 3.82 -37.19
N LEU A 109 8.44 3.84 -37.24
CA LEU A 109 7.57 3.03 -36.39
C LEU A 109 7.43 1.62 -36.95
N ILE A 110 7.56 0.64 -36.08
CA ILE A 110 7.25 -0.78 -36.34
C ILE A 110 6.20 -1.28 -35.37
N THR A 111 5.47 -2.32 -35.74
CA THR A 111 4.58 -3.03 -34.81
C THR A 111 5.40 -3.63 -33.66
N ARG A 112 4.93 -3.41 -32.43
CA ARG A 112 5.57 -3.94 -31.21
C ARG A 112 4.69 -5.01 -30.55
N ASN A 113 5.32 -5.77 -29.69
CA ASN A 113 4.62 -6.75 -28.88
C ASN A 113 3.60 -6.07 -27.96
N PRO A 114 2.38 -6.61 -27.80
CA PRO A 114 1.46 -6.17 -26.78
C PRO A 114 1.96 -6.55 -25.39
N ILE A 115 1.75 -5.65 -24.44
CA ILE A 115 2.06 -5.84 -23.02
C ILE A 115 0.74 -6.10 -22.29
N ILE A 116 0.63 -7.22 -21.59
CA ILE A 116 -0.63 -7.72 -21.02
C ILE A 116 -0.49 -7.93 -19.52
N ALA A 117 -1.42 -7.40 -18.74
CA ALA A 117 -1.55 -7.76 -17.33
C ALA A 117 -2.61 -8.85 -17.13
N VAL A 118 -2.34 -9.79 -16.23
CA VAL A 118 -3.31 -10.79 -15.79
C VAL A 118 -3.83 -10.41 -14.42
N MET A 119 -5.13 -10.14 -14.31
CA MET A 119 -5.80 -9.64 -13.11
C MET A 119 -7.02 -10.49 -12.75
N GLY A 120 -7.53 -10.32 -11.53
CA GLY A 120 -8.72 -11.02 -11.03
C GLY A 120 -8.57 -11.42 -9.57
N HIS A 121 -9.57 -12.10 -9.02
CA HIS A 121 -9.60 -12.49 -7.62
C HIS A 121 -8.56 -13.58 -7.27
N VAL A 122 -8.21 -13.68 -5.98
CA VAL A 122 -7.44 -14.84 -5.44
C VAL A 122 -8.25 -16.12 -5.74
N ASP A 123 -7.58 -17.23 -5.96
CA ASP A 123 -8.17 -18.56 -6.25
C ASP A 123 -8.99 -18.69 -7.55
N HIS A 124 -9.09 -17.62 -8.37
CA HIS A 124 -9.67 -17.73 -9.72
C HIS A 124 -8.74 -18.39 -10.74
N GLY A 125 -7.53 -18.77 -10.32
CA GLY A 125 -6.60 -19.57 -11.13
C GLY A 125 -5.68 -18.73 -12.03
N LYS A 126 -5.39 -17.47 -11.67
CA LYS A 126 -4.43 -16.60 -12.39
C LYS A 126 -3.05 -17.25 -12.50
N THR A 127 -2.46 -17.64 -11.35
CA THR A 127 -1.12 -18.26 -11.30
C THR A 127 -1.11 -19.59 -12.07
N THR A 128 -2.19 -20.39 -11.98
CA THR A 128 -2.33 -21.61 -12.77
C THR A 128 -2.37 -21.33 -14.27
N LEU A 129 -3.10 -20.28 -14.68
CA LEU A 129 -3.15 -19.84 -16.09
C LEU A 129 -1.76 -19.43 -16.57
N ILE A 130 -1.05 -18.63 -15.79
CA ILE A 130 0.30 -18.16 -16.09
C ILE A 130 1.29 -19.31 -16.17
N ASP A 131 1.26 -20.25 -15.22
CA ASP A 131 2.10 -21.45 -15.24
C ASP A 131 1.87 -22.29 -16.49
N LYS A 132 0.61 -22.43 -16.89
CA LYS A 132 0.27 -23.17 -18.11
C LYS A 132 0.78 -22.46 -19.36
N ILE A 133 0.64 -21.14 -19.42
CA ILE A 133 1.16 -20.29 -20.50
C ILE A 133 2.69 -20.37 -20.58
N ARG A 134 3.39 -20.29 -19.45
CA ARG A 134 4.87 -20.37 -19.38
C ARG A 134 5.41 -21.78 -19.51
N LYS A 135 4.59 -22.80 -19.42
CA LYS A 135 5.01 -24.21 -19.24
C LYS A 135 5.95 -24.37 -18.03
N SER A 136 5.64 -23.68 -16.95
CA SER A 136 6.39 -23.64 -15.68
C SER A 136 5.55 -24.23 -14.55
N ASN A 137 6.11 -24.32 -13.37
CA ASN A 137 5.41 -24.80 -12.17
C ASN A 137 5.71 -23.87 -10.98
N ILE A 138 5.37 -22.59 -11.12
CA ILE A 138 5.63 -21.55 -10.12
C ILE A 138 4.76 -21.76 -8.89
N VAL A 139 3.49 -22.18 -9.06
CA VAL A 139 2.56 -22.47 -7.96
C VAL A 139 3.20 -23.40 -6.92
N ALA A 140 3.96 -24.39 -7.35
CA ALA A 140 4.62 -25.35 -6.46
C ALA A 140 5.86 -24.77 -5.74
N SER A 141 6.44 -23.69 -6.26
CA SER A 141 7.67 -23.07 -5.72
C SER A 141 7.41 -21.87 -4.82
N GLU A 142 6.24 -21.22 -4.94
CA GLU A 142 5.88 -20.07 -4.12
C GLU A 142 5.35 -20.46 -2.74
N SER A 143 5.74 -19.68 -1.72
CA SER A 143 5.26 -19.87 -0.36
C SER A 143 3.74 -19.65 -0.30
N SER A 144 3.01 -20.62 0.19
CA SER A 144 1.53 -20.62 0.28
C SER A 144 0.79 -20.68 -1.06
N GLY A 145 1.46 -20.98 -2.20
CA GLY A 145 0.83 -21.14 -3.52
C GLY A 145 0.21 -19.86 -4.09
N ILE A 146 0.60 -18.69 -3.60
CA ILE A 146 0.11 -17.38 -4.08
C ILE A 146 1.27 -16.56 -4.66
N THR A 147 1.02 -15.85 -5.75
CA THR A 147 1.96 -14.93 -6.35
C THR A 147 2.13 -13.69 -5.45
N GLN A 148 3.36 -13.39 -5.04
CA GLN A 148 3.70 -12.25 -4.19
C GLN A 148 4.63 -11.24 -4.88
N HIS A 149 5.13 -11.55 -6.08
CA HIS A 149 6.03 -10.72 -6.88
C HIS A 149 5.44 -10.43 -8.26
N THR A 150 5.76 -9.25 -8.79
CA THR A 150 5.39 -8.94 -10.18
C THR A 150 6.49 -9.45 -11.11
N GLY A 151 6.11 -10.35 -12.03
CA GLY A 151 7.01 -10.88 -13.06
C GLY A 151 6.68 -10.33 -14.45
N ALA A 152 7.69 -10.23 -15.32
CA ALA A 152 7.48 -9.94 -16.74
C ALA A 152 8.18 -10.99 -17.60
N TYR A 153 7.48 -11.55 -18.59
CA TYR A 153 8.01 -12.57 -19.47
C TYR A 153 7.37 -12.53 -20.85
N GLU A 154 8.10 -13.00 -21.85
CA GLU A 154 7.67 -13.04 -23.24
C GLU A 154 7.29 -14.46 -23.67
N ILE A 155 6.22 -14.58 -24.42
CA ILE A 155 5.74 -15.84 -25.00
C ILE A 155 5.60 -15.65 -26.52
N ALA A 156 6.09 -16.64 -27.28
CA ALA A 156 5.87 -16.71 -28.72
C ALA A 156 4.56 -17.45 -29.02
N HIS A 157 3.67 -16.82 -29.79
CA HIS A 157 2.47 -17.44 -30.33
C HIS A 157 2.40 -17.23 -31.84
N LYS A 158 2.39 -18.33 -32.61
CA LYS A 158 2.45 -18.30 -34.10
C LYS A 158 3.65 -17.46 -34.60
N LYS A 159 3.38 -16.27 -35.17
CA LYS A 159 4.40 -15.32 -35.64
C LYS A 159 4.54 -14.08 -34.74
N SER A 160 3.71 -13.97 -33.71
CA SER A 160 3.66 -12.85 -32.79
C SER A 160 4.31 -13.20 -31.47
N HIS A 161 4.79 -12.19 -30.77
CA HIS A 161 5.27 -12.30 -29.40
C HIS A 161 4.36 -11.49 -28.50
N ILE A 162 4.12 -11.96 -27.29
CA ILE A 162 3.24 -11.36 -26.30
C ILE A 162 4.00 -11.25 -25.00
N THR A 163 3.99 -10.08 -24.39
CA THR A 163 4.61 -9.84 -23.09
C THR A 163 3.55 -9.87 -22.00
N PHE A 164 3.72 -10.76 -21.04
CA PHE A 164 2.83 -10.88 -19.89
C PHE A 164 3.45 -10.26 -18.65
N LEU A 165 2.62 -9.52 -17.91
CA LEU A 165 2.90 -9.05 -16.55
C LEU A 165 2.04 -9.84 -15.58
N ASP A 166 2.68 -10.60 -14.70
CA ASP A 166 2.01 -11.31 -13.62
C ASP A 166 1.82 -10.37 -12.43
N THR A 167 0.59 -10.18 -12.00
CA THR A 167 0.29 -9.32 -10.86
C THR A 167 -0.34 -10.11 -9.71
N PRO A 168 0.10 -9.89 -8.45
CA PRO A 168 -0.50 -10.54 -7.30
C PRO A 168 -1.98 -10.22 -7.17
N GLY A 169 -2.80 -11.23 -6.88
CA GLY A 169 -4.26 -11.08 -6.77
C GLY A 169 -4.75 -10.49 -5.45
N HIS A 170 -3.93 -10.58 -4.41
CA HIS A 170 -4.31 -10.22 -3.04
C HIS A 170 -4.55 -8.70 -2.86
N GLU A 171 -5.47 -8.33 -1.97
CA GLU A 171 -5.84 -6.94 -1.64
C GLU A 171 -4.63 -6.07 -1.26
N ALA A 172 -3.68 -6.59 -0.50
CA ALA A 172 -2.45 -5.89 -0.12
C ALA A 172 -1.68 -5.29 -1.32
N PHE A 173 -1.85 -5.86 -2.53
CA PHE A 173 -1.10 -5.50 -3.72
C PHE A 173 -1.86 -4.59 -4.70
N THR A 174 -2.87 -3.83 -4.24
CA THR A 174 -3.65 -2.87 -5.04
C THR A 174 -2.76 -1.93 -5.87
N LYS A 175 -1.69 -1.38 -5.28
CA LYS A 175 -0.75 -0.51 -6.01
C LYS A 175 0.00 -1.22 -7.13
N MET A 176 0.33 -2.52 -6.96
CA MET A 176 0.96 -3.31 -8.02
C MET A 176 0.00 -3.53 -9.18
N ARG A 177 -1.30 -3.80 -8.91
CA ARG A 177 -2.34 -3.92 -9.95
C ARG A 177 -2.57 -2.61 -10.68
N ALA A 178 -2.70 -1.49 -9.96
CA ALA A 178 -2.84 -0.16 -10.55
C ALA A 178 -1.65 0.21 -11.47
N ARG A 179 -0.44 -0.16 -11.05
CA ARG A 179 0.79 0.01 -11.83
C ARG A 179 0.79 -0.91 -13.07
N GLY A 180 0.45 -2.18 -12.88
CA GLY A 180 0.28 -3.12 -13.98
C GLY A 180 -0.66 -2.58 -15.05
N ALA A 181 -1.84 -2.09 -14.67
CA ALA A 181 -2.81 -1.50 -15.59
C ALA A 181 -2.24 -0.30 -16.39
N LYS A 182 -1.44 0.57 -15.75
CA LYS A 182 -0.87 1.75 -16.44
C LYS A 182 0.20 1.43 -17.47
N VAL A 183 0.86 0.29 -17.36
CA VAL A 183 1.98 -0.12 -18.22
C VAL A 183 1.51 -1.02 -19.36
N THR A 184 0.32 -1.61 -19.23
CA THR A 184 -0.21 -2.61 -20.17
C THR A 184 -1.10 -2.02 -21.24
N ASP A 185 -1.13 -2.70 -22.37
CA ASP A 185 -2.01 -2.40 -23.51
C ASP A 185 -3.36 -3.10 -23.38
N ILE A 186 -3.37 -4.31 -22.81
CA ILE A 186 -4.57 -5.16 -22.65
C ILE A 186 -4.54 -5.78 -21.25
N ILE A 187 -5.71 -5.91 -20.64
CA ILE A 187 -5.88 -6.62 -19.36
C ILE A 187 -6.68 -7.90 -19.58
N ILE A 188 -6.14 -9.04 -19.13
CA ILE A 188 -6.89 -10.29 -19.01
C ILE A 188 -7.52 -10.35 -17.64
N LEU A 189 -8.83 -10.29 -17.59
CA LEU A 189 -9.61 -10.44 -16.37
C LEU A 189 -10.00 -11.90 -16.17
N VAL A 190 -9.34 -12.59 -15.25
CA VAL A 190 -9.61 -13.99 -14.94
C VAL A 190 -10.73 -14.09 -13.91
N VAL A 191 -11.82 -14.74 -14.30
CA VAL A 191 -12.99 -14.94 -13.43
C VAL A 191 -13.32 -16.44 -13.39
N ALA A 192 -13.54 -16.99 -12.21
CA ALA A 192 -13.93 -18.40 -12.07
C ALA A 192 -15.43 -18.55 -12.37
N ALA A 193 -15.79 -19.58 -13.15
CA ALA A 193 -17.17 -19.86 -13.58
C ALA A 193 -18.10 -20.25 -12.42
N ASP A 194 -17.53 -20.71 -11.30
CA ASP A 194 -18.24 -21.14 -10.09
C ASP A 194 -18.43 -20.00 -9.07
N ASP A 195 -17.55 -18.97 -9.07
CA ASP A 195 -17.52 -17.93 -8.04
C ASP A 195 -18.15 -16.61 -8.50
N GLY A 196 -18.05 -16.25 -9.80
CA GLY A 196 -18.53 -14.99 -10.35
C GLY A 196 -17.62 -13.78 -10.08
N VAL A 197 -18.20 -12.57 -10.05
CA VAL A 197 -17.46 -11.29 -9.89
C VAL A 197 -17.23 -10.98 -8.41
N MET A 198 -16.04 -11.25 -7.94
CA MET A 198 -15.60 -11.03 -6.55
C MET A 198 -15.04 -9.60 -6.32
N PRO A 199 -14.86 -9.14 -5.07
CA PRO A 199 -14.41 -7.76 -4.77
C PRO A 199 -13.13 -7.35 -5.50
N GLN A 200 -12.12 -8.23 -5.54
CA GLN A 200 -10.85 -7.95 -6.23
C GLN A 200 -11.01 -7.96 -7.77
N THR A 201 -12.03 -8.65 -8.31
CA THR A 201 -12.40 -8.57 -9.73
C THR A 201 -12.96 -7.20 -10.05
N LYS A 202 -13.83 -6.66 -9.17
CA LYS A 202 -14.38 -5.29 -9.31
C LYS A 202 -13.25 -4.24 -9.26
N GLU A 203 -12.30 -4.40 -8.34
CA GLU A 203 -11.12 -3.54 -8.24
C GLU A 203 -10.28 -3.59 -9.52
N ALA A 204 -10.04 -4.79 -10.09
CA ALA A 204 -9.31 -4.93 -11.34
C ALA A 204 -10.01 -4.23 -12.53
N ILE A 205 -11.34 -4.31 -12.59
CA ILE A 205 -12.15 -3.58 -13.58
C ILE A 205 -11.98 -2.06 -13.41
N GLN A 206 -12.02 -1.57 -12.18
CA GLN A 206 -11.81 -0.14 -11.89
C GLN A 206 -10.43 0.33 -12.30
N HIS A 207 -9.38 -0.46 -12.06
CA HIS A 207 -8.02 -0.13 -12.50
C HIS A 207 -7.89 -0.10 -14.02
N ALA A 208 -8.50 -1.06 -14.73
CA ALA A 208 -8.53 -1.10 -16.19
C ALA A 208 -9.21 0.16 -16.75
N LYS A 209 -10.38 0.53 -16.23
CA LYS A 209 -11.12 1.73 -16.63
C LYS A 209 -10.34 3.01 -16.32
N ALA A 210 -9.76 3.13 -15.14
CA ALA A 210 -8.96 4.30 -14.74
C ALA A 210 -7.71 4.48 -15.62
N ALA A 211 -7.15 3.38 -16.13
CA ALA A 211 -6.03 3.39 -17.06
C ALA A 211 -6.47 3.47 -18.55
N ASN A 212 -7.78 3.42 -18.81
CA ASN A 212 -8.37 3.37 -20.16
C ASN A 212 -7.80 2.21 -21.02
N VAL A 213 -7.66 1.02 -20.41
CA VAL A 213 -7.09 -0.17 -21.04
C VAL A 213 -8.21 -1.18 -21.33
N PRO A 214 -8.29 -1.73 -22.56
CA PRO A 214 -9.29 -2.72 -22.92
C PRO A 214 -9.12 -4.02 -22.13
N ILE A 215 -10.25 -4.70 -21.90
CA ILE A 215 -10.34 -5.93 -21.11
C ILE A 215 -10.70 -7.10 -22.04
N ILE A 216 -10.03 -8.25 -21.83
CA ILE A 216 -10.48 -9.56 -22.31
C ILE A 216 -10.85 -10.37 -21.08
N VAL A 217 -12.05 -10.92 -21.02
CA VAL A 217 -12.50 -11.77 -19.91
C VAL A 217 -12.14 -13.22 -20.21
N PHE A 218 -11.38 -13.86 -19.30
CA PHE A 218 -11.12 -15.29 -19.34
C PHE A 218 -11.90 -15.98 -18.23
N VAL A 219 -12.96 -16.68 -18.60
CA VAL A 219 -13.79 -17.49 -17.68
C VAL A 219 -13.11 -18.82 -17.43
N ASN A 220 -12.49 -18.94 -16.28
CA ASN A 220 -11.71 -20.11 -15.88
C ASN A 220 -12.56 -21.14 -15.13
N LYS A 221 -12.00 -22.32 -14.90
CA LYS A 221 -12.61 -23.46 -14.19
C LYS A 221 -13.82 -24.05 -14.93
N MET A 222 -13.81 -24.01 -16.26
CA MET A 222 -14.88 -24.59 -17.08
C MET A 222 -14.96 -26.12 -16.97
N ASP A 223 -13.98 -26.75 -16.37
CA ASP A 223 -13.96 -28.20 -16.02
C ASP A 223 -14.85 -28.54 -14.82
N LYS A 224 -15.25 -27.57 -14.00
CA LYS A 224 -16.12 -27.83 -12.83
C LYS A 224 -17.60 -28.00 -13.23
N PRO A 225 -18.38 -28.80 -12.49
CA PRO A 225 -19.80 -29.03 -12.77
C PRO A 225 -20.71 -27.86 -12.41
N ASN A 226 -20.36 -27.09 -11.37
CA ASN A 226 -21.19 -26.00 -10.82
C ASN A 226 -20.86 -24.68 -11.49
N LYS A 227 -21.38 -24.45 -12.70
CA LYS A 227 -21.17 -23.20 -13.47
C LYS A 227 -22.49 -22.45 -13.57
N ASP A 228 -22.41 -21.14 -13.33
CA ASP A 228 -23.53 -20.23 -13.55
C ASP A 228 -23.08 -19.08 -14.45
N LEU A 229 -23.07 -19.36 -15.76
CA LEU A 229 -22.59 -18.41 -16.75
C LEU A 229 -23.53 -17.22 -16.96
N ASP A 230 -24.83 -17.42 -16.81
CA ASP A 230 -25.82 -16.35 -16.98
C ASP A 230 -25.70 -15.34 -15.82
N ARG A 231 -25.57 -15.82 -14.60
CA ARG A 231 -25.25 -15.01 -13.44
C ARG A 231 -23.94 -14.24 -13.64
N LEU A 232 -22.86 -14.91 -14.04
CA LEU A 232 -21.55 -14.28 -14.28
C LEU A 232 -21.64 -13.16 -15.30
N LYS A 233 -22.32 -13.38 -16.44
CA LYS A 233 -22.52 -12.37 -17.49
C LYS A 233 -23.31 -11.17 -16.97
N GLY A 234 -24.34 -11.42 -16.17
CA GLY A 234 -25.11 -10.36 -15.49
C GLY A 234 -24.25 -9.52 -14.55
N GLU A 235 -23.46 -10.18 -13.67
CA GLU A 235 -22.54 -9.51 -12.74
C GLU A 235 -21.44 -8.70 -13.45
N LEU A 236 -20.94 -9.17 -14.61
CA LEU A 236 -20.01 -8.42 -15.45
C LEU A 236 -20.67 -7.13 -16.01
N ALA A 237 -21.89 -7.27 -16.53
CA ALA A 237 -22.66 -6.15 -17.06
C ALA A 237 -22.99 -5.10 -15.99
N GLU A 238 -23.35 -5.52 -14.76
CA GLU A 238 -23.55 -4.63 -13.61
C GLU A 238 -22.30 -3.81 -13.26
N ASN A 239 -21.10 -4.36 -13.53
CA ASN A 239 -19.84 -3.66 -13.34
C ASN A 239 -19.37 -2.95 -14.63
N GLU A 240 -20.30 -2.72 -15.61
CA GLU A 240 -20.07 -2.03 -16.88
C GLU A 240 -19.01 -2.73 -17.76
N VAL A 241 -18.92 -4.05 -17.68
CA VAL A 241 -18.14 -4.90 -18.58
C VAL A 241 -19.14 -5.61 -19.47
N VAL A 242 -19.52 -4.93 -20.59
CA VAL A 242 -20.51 -5.46 -21.55
C VAL A 242 -19.78 -6.32 -22.56
N ILE A 243 -20.07 -7.62 -22.54
CA ILE A 243 -19.45 -8.60 -23.43
C ILE A 243 -20.00 -8.51 -24.85
N SER A 244 -19.21 -8.97 -25.83
CA SER A 244 -19.56 -8.96 -27.26
C SER A 244 -20.86 -9.70 -27.57
N GLU A 245 -21.18 -10.77 -26.84
CA GLU A 245 -22.44 -11.51 -26.96
C GLU A 245 -23.68 -10.65 -26.66
N TYR A 246 -23.54 -9.59 -25.86
CA TYR A 246 -24.61 -8.64 -25.52
C TYR A 246 -24.46 -7.28 -26.24
N GLY A 247 -23.65 -7.27 -27.32
CA GLY A 247 -23.44 -6.07 -28.14
C GLY A 247 -22.42 -5.09 -27.58
N GLY A 248 -21.63 -5.49 -26.60
CA GLY A 248 -20.49 -4.71 -26.07
C GLY A 248 -19.20 -4.93 -26.87
N ASP A 249 -18.13 -4.36 -26.36
CA ASP A 249 -16.79 -4.37 -26.95
C ASP A 249 -15.82 -5.33 -26.23
N VAL A 250 -16.24 -5.92 -25.12
CA VAL A 250 -15.40 -6.82 -24.32
C VAL A 250 -15.48 -8.27 -24.83
N GLN A 251 -14.34 -8.82 -25.22
CA GLN A 251 -14.24 -10.21 -25.64
C GLN A 251 -14.24 -11.14 -24.42
N ILE A 252 -14.93 -12.30 -24.57
CA ILE A 252 -15.00 -13.32 -23.53
C ILE A 252 -14.50 -14.66 -24.09
N VAL A 253 -13.62 -15.30 -23.35
CA VAL A 253 -13.05 -16.62 -23.66
C VAL A 253 -13.32 -17.58 -22.51
N TYR A 254 -13.81 -18.76 -22.83
CA TYR A 254 -14.11 -19.81 -21.85
C TYR A 254 -13.01 -20.86 -21.85
N GLY A 255 -12.54 -21.27 -20.67
CA GLY A 255 -11.47 -22.25 -20.61
C GLY A 255 -11.22 -22.88 -19.25
N SER A 256 -10.22 -23.75 -19.21
CA SER A 256 -9.68 -24.34 -17.99
C SER A 256 -8.16 -24.20 -17.99
N ALA A 257 -7.64 -23.39 -17.07
CA ALA A 257 -6.20 -23.22 -16.89
C ALA A 257 -5.49 -24.53 -16.57
N ILE A 258 -6.15 -25.46 -15.86
CA ILE A 258 -5.62 -26.77 -15.50
C ILE A 258 -5.45 -27.63 -16.75
N ASN A 259 -6.51 -27.75 -17.57
CA ASN A 259 -6.51 -28.57 -18.78
C ASN A 259 -5.76 -27.91 -19.94
N GLY A 260 -5.71 -26.55 -19.95
CA GLY A 260 -5.18 -25.76 -21.06
C GLY A 260 -6.22 -25.48 -22.16
N GLU A 261 -7.50 -25.74 -21.88
CA GLU A 261 -8.61 -25.42 -22.78
C GLU A 261 -8.81 -23.91 -22.86
N GLY A 262 -9.15 -23.37 -24.04
CA GLY A 262 -9.38 -21.96 -24.27
C GLY A 262 -8.11 -21.10 -24.42
N LEU A 263 -6.90 -21.65 -24.22
CA LEU A 263 -5.66 -20.87 -24.30
C LEU A 263 -5.34 -20.40 -25.73
N THR A 264 -5.59 -21.23 -26.73
CA THR A 264 -5.34 -20.85 -28.12
C THR A 264 -6.27 -19.73 -28.56
N GLU A 265 -7.54 -19.83 -28.20
CA GLU A 265 -8.55 -18.78 -28.41
C GLU A 265 -8.17 -17.48 -27.72
N LEU A 266 -7.74 -17.56 -26.45
CA LEU A 266 -7.26 -16.41 -25.71
C LEU A 266 -6.10 -15.70 -26.43
N PHE A 267 -5.11 -16.45 -26.91
CA PHE A 267 -3.99 -15.85 -27.66
C PHE A 267 -4.41 -15.26 -29.00
N ASP A 268 -5.37 -15.88 -29.69
CA ASP A 268 -5.88 -15.37 -30.95
C ASP A 268 -6.66 -14.06 -30.74
N GLU A 269 -7.50 -13.98 -29.68
CA GLU A 269 -8.20 -12.74 -29.31
C GLU A 269 -7.23 -11.61 -28.88
N ILE A 270 -6.17 -11.94 -28.13
CA ILE A 270 -5.13 -10.98 -27.79
C ILE A 270 -4.46 -10.42 -29.05
N THR A 271 -4.10 -11.31 -29.96
CA THR A 271 -3.41 -10.91 -31.20
C THR A 271 -4.31 -10.02 -32.07
N LEU A 272 -5.58 -10.40 -32.20
CA LEU A 272 -6.59 -9.64 -32.95
C LEU A 272 -6.77 -8.23 -32.35
N LEU A 273 -6.95 -8.14 -31.03
CA LEU A 273 -7.12 -6.86 -30.35
C LEU A 273 -5.87 -5.98 -30.50
N ALA A 274 -4.67 -6.56 -30.37
CA ALA A 274 -3.41 -5.85 -30.55
C ALA A 274 -3.23 -5.31 -31.99
N GLU A 275 -3.70 -6.04 -33.00
CA GLU A 275 -3.71 -5.58 -34.39
C GLU A 275 -4.69 -4.41 -34.58
N VAL A 276 -5.88 -4.47 -34.00
CA VAL A 276 -6.88 -3.38 -34.05
C VAL A 276 -6.34 -2.12 -33.37
N MET A 277 -5.61 -2.27 -32.27
CA MET A 277 -4.98 -1.15 -31.53
C MET A 277 -3.80 -0.53 -32.28
N ASP A 278 -3.26 -1.16 -33.33
CA ASP A 278 -2.11 -0.71 -34.13
C ASP A 278 -0.90 -0.29 -33.25
N LEU A 279 -0.51 -1.19 -32.33
CA LEU A 279 0.56 -0.93 -31.36
C LEU A 279 1.91 -0.75 -32.06
N LYS A 280 2.50 0.43 -31.96
CA LYS A 280 3.75 0.82 -32.64
C LYS A 280 4.82 1.26 -31.66
N GLY A 281 6.09 1.12 -32.05
CA GLY A 281 7.25 1.63 -31.36
C GLY A 281 8.40 1.89 -32.33
N ASN A 282 9.30 2.82 -31.97
CA ASN A 282 10.44 3.20 -32.78
C ASN A 282 11.73 2.52 -32.28
N PRO A 283 12.21 1.44 -32.90
CA PRO A 283 13.40 0.73 -32.42
C PRO A 283 14.71 1.50 -32.61
N LYS A 284 14.70 2.60 -33.41
CA LYS A 284 15.90 3.40 -33.66
C LYS A 284 16.20 4.44 -32.57
N ARG A 285 15.29 4.61 -31.60
CA ARG A 285 15.41 5.55 -30.47
C ARG A 285 16.20 4.91 -29.31
N TYR A 286 16.77 5.73 -28.42
CA TYR A 286 17.20 5.28 -27.08
C TYR A 286 15.98 4.82 -26.28
N PRO A 287 16.17 3.84 -25.36
CA PRO A 287 15.04 3.18 -24.71
C PRO A 287 14.23 4.14 -23.82
N ILE A 288 12.94 3.92 -23.79
CA ILE A 288 11.95 4.51 -22.89
C ILE A 288 11.08 3.36 -22.41
N GLY A 289 10.79 3.31 -21.12
CA GLY A 289 9.94 2.26 -20.56
C GLY A 289 9.75 2.40 -19.07
N THR A 290 9.24 1.35 -18.44
CA THR A 290 8.87 1.34 -17.02
C THR A 290 9.55 0.20 -16.27
N VAL A 291 9.95 0.48 -15.03
CA VAL A 291 10.46 -0.50 -14.07
C VAL A 291 9.27 -1.25 -13.46
N ILE A 292 9.20 -2.54 -13.69
CA ILE A 292 8.12 -3.39 -13.15
C ILE A 292 8.39 -3.74 -11.71
N GLU A 293 9.63 -4.21 -11.42
CA GLU A 293 10.04 -4.63 -10.09
C GLU A 293 11.54 -4.43 -9.90
N SER A 294 11.98 -4.24 -8.67
CA SER A 294 13.41 -4.12 -8.36
C SER A 294 13.78 -4.80 -7.05
N ARG A 295 15.00 -5.34 -7.01
CA ARG A 295 15.57 -6.00 -5.83
C ARG A 295 17.06 -5.69 -5.69
N ILE A 296 17.58 -5.96 -4.51
CA ILE A 296 19.01 -5.87 -4.24
C ILE A 296 19.58 -7.28 -4.09
N ASP A 297 20.45 -7.65 -5.01
CA ASP A 297 21.20 -8.91 -5.00
C ASP A 297 22.58 -8.69 -4.37
N LYS A 298 23.09 -9.69 -3.61
CA LYS A 298 24.39 -9.60 -2.91
C LYS A 298 25.58 -9.51 -3.86
N GLY A 299 25.48 -10.11 -5.05
CA GLY A 299 26.58 -10.15 -6.03
C GLY A 299 26.39 -9.15 -7.16
N ALA A 300 25.18 -9.05 -7.70
CA ALA A 300 24.85 -8.22 -8.86
C ALA A 300 24.49 -6.76 -8.50
N GLY A 301 24.20 -6.47 -7.22
CA GLY A 301 23.74 -5.15 -6.77
C GLY A 301 22.27 -4.92 -7.09
N ALA A 302 21.94 -3.73 -7.62
CA ALA A 302 20.57 -3.42 -8.05
C ALA A 302 20.22 -4.24 -9.29
N VAL A 303 19.16 -5.04 -9.20
CA VAL A 303 18.59 -5.85 -10.27
C VAL A 303 17.17 -5.35 -10.49
N SER A 304 16.82 -4.99 -11.73
CA SER A 304 15.49 -4.47 -12.04
C SER A 304 14.90 -5.21 -13.23
N THR A 305 13.64 -5.59 -13.13
CA THR A 305 12.81 -6.06 -14.24
C THR A 305 12.16 -4.85 -14.89
N ILE A 306 12.36 -4.71 -16.18
CA ILE A 306 11.86 -3.58 -16.96
C ILE A 306 11.04 -4.05 -18.14
N VAL A 307 10.20 -3.15 -18.67
CA VAL A 307 9.53 -3.33 -19.97
C VAL A 307 9.82 -2.09 -20.82
N ILE A 308 10.18 -2.32 -22.09
CA ILE A 308 10.43 -1.26 -23.06
C ILE A 308 9.11 -0.87 -23.71
N GLU A 309 8.73 0.37 -23.60
CA GLU A 309 7.56 0.93 -24.29
C GLU A 309 7.95 1.44 -25.68
N ASN A 310 9.10 2.12 -25.76
CA ASN A 310 9.62 2.67 -27.01
C ASN A 310 11.16 2.63 -27.02
N GLY A 311 11.77 2.62 -28.19
CA GLY A 311 13.21 2.55 -28.34
C GLY A 311 13.78 1.16 -28.16
N THR A 312 15.10 1.04 -28.22
CA THR A 312 15.83 -0.22 -28.01
C THR A 312 16.88 -0.06 -26.93
N LEU A 313 16.87 -0.94 -25.95
CA LEU A 313 17.90 -1.02 -24.92
C LEU A 313 19.01 -1.98 -25.34
N TYR A 314 20.26 -1.53 -25.22
CA TYR A 314 21.44 -2.35 -25.42
C TYR A 314 22.26 -2.46 -24.14
N LYS A 315 23.01 -3.55 -24.01
CA LYS A 315 24.04 -3.65 -23.00
C LYS A 315 25.05 -2.50 -23.17
N GLY A 316 25.36 -1.79 -22.07
CA GLY A 316 26.25 -0.63 -22.07
C GLY A 316 25.55 0.72 -22.23
N ASP A 317 24.24 0.76 -22.48
CA ASP A 317 23.48 2.01 -22.48
C ASP A 317 23.45 2.64 -21.09
N PHE A 318 23.35 3.96 -21.06
CA PHE A 318 23.18 4.73 -19.84
C PHE A 318 21.71 5.12 -19.70
N ILE A 319 21.10 4.77 -18.58
CA ILE A 319 19.70 5.08 -18.30
C ILE A 319 19.53 5.84 -16.98
N VAL A 320 18.45 6.60 -16.91
CA VAL A 320 17.89 7.17 -15.67
C VAL A 320 16.55 6.51 -15.44
N ALA A 321 16.31 5.97 -14.23
CA ALA A 321 15.08 5.34 -13.81
C ALA A 321 14.66 5.98 -12.46
N GLY A 322 13.57 6.74 -12.46
CA GLY A 322 13.22 7.58 -11.33
C GLY A 322 14.36 8.53 -10.94
N SER A 323 14.78 8.47 -9.69
CA SER A 323 15.95 9.22 -9.19
C SER A 323 17.27 8.44 -9.29
N ARG A 324 17.28 7.26 -9.94
CA ARG A 324 18.43 6.39 -10.05
C ARG A 324 19.01 6.42 -11.46
N TYR A 325 20.28 6.13 -11.57
CA TYR A 325 20.96 6.12 -12.87
C TYR A 325 22.07 5.07 -12.92
N GLY A 326 22.44 4.68 -14.10
CA GLY A 326 23.58 3.80 -14.29
C GLY A 326 23.77 3.33 -15.71
N ARG A 327 24.91 2.63 -15.93
CA ARG A 327 25.21 1.97 -17.19
C ARG A 327 24.83 0.49 -17.08
N ILE A 328 24.07 -0.01 -18.03
CA ILE A 328 23.63 -1.41 -18.08
C ILE A 328 24.84 -2.34 -18.19
N ARG A 329 25.05 -3.15 -17.16
CA ARG A 329 26.16 -4.12 -17.10
C ARG A 329 25.77 -5.48 -17.66
N SER A 330 24.59 -5.98 -17.29
CA SER A 330 24.00 -7.19 -17.85
C SER A 330 22.57 -6.94 -18.29
N LEU A 331 22.14 -7.68 -19.30
CA LEU A 331 20.81 -7.68 -19.85
C LEU A 331 20.45 -9.14 -20.08
N THR A 332 19.38 -9.62 -19.43
CA THR A 332 18.94 -11.02 -19.50
C THR A 332 17.44 -11.10 -19.67
N ASP A 333 16.95 -12.22 -20.17
CA ASP A 333 15.53 -12.56 -20.17
C ASP A 333 15.05 -13.05 -18.79
N SER A 334 13.78 -13.42 -18.71
CA SER A 334 13.16 -13.95 -17.47
C SER A 334 13.71 -15.31 -17.04
N GLN A 335 14.43 -16.03 -17.92
CA GLN A 335 15.07 -17.31 -17.64
C GLN A 335 16.55 -17.17 -17.26
N GLY A 336 17.09 -15.93 -17.33
CA GLY A 336 18.49 -15.64 -17.03
C GLY A 336 19.43 -15.76 -18.25
N ASN A 337 18.90 -16.01 -19.46
CA ASN A 337 19.72 -16.05 -20.66
C ASN A 337 20.18 -14.64 -21.05
N PRO A 338 21.44 -14.45 -21.47
CA PRO A 338 21.93 -13.13 -21.84
C PRO A 338 21.28 -12.63 -23.14
N LEU A 339 20.89 -11.37 -23.13
CA LEU A 339 20.36 -10.66 -24.29
C LEU A 339 21.36 -9.59 -24.76
N GLU A 340 21.46 -9.39 -26.06
CA GLU A 340 22.23 -8.26 -26.64
C GLU A 340 21.44 -6.96 -26.65
N LYS A 341 20.13 -7.07 -26.85
CA LYS A 341 19.18 -5.96 -26.92
C LYS A 341 17.80 -6.38 -26.47
N VAL A 342 16.99 -5.40 -26.05
CA VAL A 342 15.55 -5.53 -25.80
C VAL A 342 14.81 -4.49 -26.65
N LEU A 343 13.80 -4.94 -27.40
CA LEU A 343 13.02 -4.15 -28.35
C LEU A 343 11.73 -3.57 -27.69
N PRO A 344 11.02 -2.64 -28.34
CA PRO A 344 9.73 -2.16 -27.88
C PRO A 344 8.72 -3.29 -27.63
N GLY A 345 8.02 -3.25 -26.51
CA GLY A 345 7.08 -4.29 -26.08
C GLY A 345 7.72 -5.48 -25.41
N GLN A 346 9.06 -5.57 -25.29
CA GLN A 346 9.74 -6.71 -24.66
C GLN A 346 10.14 -6.42 -23.21
N PRO A 347 10.13 -7.46 -22.33
CA PRO A 347 10.66 -7.38 -20.99
C PRO A 347 12.16 -7.66 -20.98
N GLY A 348 12.85 -7.18 -19.94
CA GLY A 348 14.25 -7.50 -19.68
C GLY A 348 14.62 -7.34 -18.22
N ILE A 349 15.62 -8.11 -17.78
CA ILE A 349 16.21 -7.96 -16.46
C ILE A 349 17.56 -7.29 -16.61
N ILE A 350 17.74 -6.18 -15.91
CA ILE A 350 18.94 -5.34 -16.01
C ILE A 350 19.70 -5.27 -14.68
N THR A 351 21.02 -5.08 -14.80
CA THR A 351 21.89 -4.71 -13.68
C THR A 351 22.75 -3.51 -14.06
N GLY A 352 23.27 -2.79 -13.08
CA GLY A 352 24.21 -1.69 -13.32
C GLY A 352 23.73 -0.32 -12.88
N LEU A 353 22.51 -0.19 -12.36
CA LEU A 353 22.05 1.01 -11.69
C LEU A 353 22.78 1.20 -10.35
N ASN A 354 22.96 2.46 -9.93
CA ASN A 354 23.64 2.80 -8.67
C ASN A 354 22.88 2.30 -7.43
N TYR A 355 21.53 2.31 -7.49
CA TYR A 355 20.61 1.77 -6.49
C TYR A 355 19.41 1.14 -7.19
N ALA A 356 18.63 0.36 -6.46
CA ALA A 356 17.35 -0.15 -6.95
C ALA A 356 16.37 1.04 -7.13
N PRO A 357 15.80 1.23 -8.34
CA PRO A 357 14.74 2.21 -8.57
C PRO A 357 13.44 1.73 -7.92
N ASP A 358 12.51 2.64 -7.79
CA ASP A 358 11.18 2.28 -7.30
C ASP A 358 10.39 1.54 -8.40
N ALA A 359 9.62 0.55 -7.99
CA ALA A 359 8.75 -0.14 -8.93
C ALA A 359 7.70 0.85 -9.47
N GLY A 360 7.50 0.89 -10.79
CA GLY A 360 6.67 1.87 -11.50
C GLY A 360 7.41 3.11 -11.96
N ASP A 361 8.67 3.29 -11.60
CA ASP A 361 9.47 4.38 -12.14
C ASP A 361 9.60 4.25 -13.66
N LYS A 362 9.34 5.34 -14.37
CA LYS A 362 9.71 5.43 -15.78
C LYS A 362 11.22 5.55 -15.92
N PHE A 363 11.75 5.01 -17.00
CA PHE A 363 13.16 5.18 -17.33
C PHE A 363 13.38 5.64 -18.76
N ILE A 364 14.44 6.40 -18.96
CA ILE A 364 14.85 6.93 -20.25
C ILE A 364 16.34 6.66 -20.44
N GLY A 365 16.69 6.23 -21.67
CA GLY A 365 18.08 6.08 -22.09
C GLY A 365 18.67 7.39 -22.60
N PHE A 366 19.97 7.59 -22.33
CA PHE A 366 20.69 8.80 -22.66
C PHE A 366 21.98 8.53 -23.44
N SER A 367 22.27 9.39 -24.43
CA SER A 367 23.56 9.44 -25.11
C SER A 367 24.60 10.25 -24.32
N ASP A 368 24.16 11.17 -23.45
CA ASP A 368 24.99 12.06 -22.64
C ASP A 368 24.85 11.74 -21.15
N GLU A 369 25.85 11.05 -20.57
CA GLU A 369 25.85 10.66 -19.16
C GLU A 369 25.86 11.83 -18.18
N LYS A 370 26.54 12.95 -18.55
CA LYS A 370 26.65 14.11 -17.65
C LYS A 370 25.28 14.78 -17.49
N PHE A 371 24.59 14.93 -18.61
CA PHE A 371 23.23 15.49 -18.63
C PHE A 371 22.26 14.58 -17.87
N ALA A 372 22.31 13.27 -18.11
CA ALA A 372 21.49 12.29 -17.42
C ALA A 372 21.69 12.31 -15.89
N LYS A 373 22.95 12.34 -15.42
CA LYS A 373 23.26 12.44 -13.98
C LYS A 373 22.74 13.72 -13.36
N LYS A 374 22.80 14.84 -14.08
CA LYS A 374 22.26 16.12 -13.62
C LYS A 374 20.76 15.98 -13.35
N LEU A 375 19.98 15.49 -14.32
CA LEU A 375 18.54 15.28 -14.18
C LEU A 375 18.18 14.32 -13.05
N ALA A 376 18.88 13.18 -12.95
CA ALA A 376 18.63 12.23 -11.87
C ALA A 376 18.89 12.82 -10.47
N ASN A 377 19.91 13.66 -10.33
CA ASN A 377 20.20 14.34 -9.07
C ASN A 377 19.16 15.42 -8.73
N GLU A 378 18.66 16.14 -9.73
CA GLU A 378 17.57 17.12 -9.56
C GLU A 378 16.29 16.42 -9.09
N LYS A 379 15.94 15.28 -9.72
CA LYS A 379 14.81 14.47 -9.28
C LYS A 379 15.00 13.93 -7.86
N ALA A 380 16.16 13.38 -7.54
CA ALA A 380 16.47 12.88 -6.20
C ALA A 380 16.36 13.98 -5.12
N PHE A 381 16.75 15.20 -5.45
CA PHE A 381 16.60 16.34 -4.56
C PHE A 381 15.13 16.73 -4.35
N ALA A 382 14.34 16.78 -5.43
CA ALA A 382 12.91 17.04 -5.37
C ALA A 382 12.16 15.99 -4.55
N ASP A 383 12.41 14.70 -4.80
CA ASP A 383 11.81 13.58 -4.07
C ASP A 383 12.14 13.65 -2.56
N LYS A 384 13.39 14.01 -2.23
CA LYS A 384 13.80 14.22 -0.83
C LYS A 384 13.05 15.38 -0.17
N MET A 385 12.86 16.48 -0.87
CA MET A 385 12.12 17.64 -0.35
C MET A 385 10.64 17.31 -0.13
N ASN A 386 10.01 16.59 -1.04
CA ASN A 386 8.63 16.12 -0.89
C ASN A 386 8.47 15.20 0.33
N LEU A 387 9.38 14.24 0.52
CA LEU A 387 9.40 13.36 1.69
C LEU A 387 9.55 14.12 3.02
N LEU A 388 10.33 15.20 3.04
CA LEU A 388 10.49 16.03 4.24
C LEU A 388 9.21 16.83 4.53
N HIS A 389 8.56 17.34 3.50
CA HIS A 389 7.29 18.06 3.62
C HIS A 389 6.19 17.13 4.16
N ASP A 390 6.03 15.94 3.58
CA ASP A 390 5.03 14.95 4.00
C ASP A 390 5.24 14.51 5.46
N LYS A 391 6.51 14.33 5.87
CA LYS A 391 6.83 14.01 7.27
C LYS A 391 6.46 15.13 8.24
N SER A 392 6.64 16.39 7.85
CA SER A 392 6.28 17.54 8.70
C SER A 392 4.77 17.66 8.90
N VAL A 393 3.98 17.35 7.88
CA VAL A 393 2.51 17.31 7.96
C VAL A 393 2.02 16.12 8.79
N ALA A 394 2.62 14.95 8.61
CA ALA A 394 2.25 13.72 9.33
C ALA A 394 2.60 13.75 10.83
N MET A 395 3.54 14.59 11.28
CA MET A 395 3.86 14.77 12.71
C MET A 395 2.80 15.57 13.48
N GLN A 396 1.93 16.30 12.80
CA GLN A 396 0.91 17.14 13.44
C GLN A 396 -0.39 16.41 13.81
N ASN A 397 -0.60 15.19 13.36
CA ASN A 397 -1.88 14.48 13.45
C ASN A 397 -1.88 13.23 14.35
N THR A 398 -1.04 13.16 15.38
CA THR A 398 -1.11 12.04 16.34
C THR A 398 -1.92 12.44 17.56
N ASP A 399 -3.22 12.48 17.48
CA ASP A 399 -4.21 12.82 18.54
C ASP A 399 -4.00 12.11 19.90
N GLY A 400 -2.78 12.13 20.45
CA GLY A 400 -2.44 11.52 21.73
C GLY A 400 -2.33 10.00 21.73
N LYS A 401 -2.51 9.32 20.59
CA LYS A 401 -2.38 7.87 20.45
C LYS A 401 -0.92 7.41 20.60
N LYS A 402 -0.71 6.24 21.16
CA LYS A 402 0.61 5.62 21.26
C LYS A 402 1.11 5.15 19.90
N VAL A 403 2.31 5.53 19.52
CA VAL A 403 2.90 5.19 18.21
C VAL A 403 3.78 3.95 18.34
N ILE A 404 3.45 2.89 17.58
CA ILE A 404 4.27 1.69 17.43
C ILE A 404 5.07 1.87 16.13
N ASN A 405 6.38 2.05 16.26
CA ASN A 405 7.25 2.27 15.12
C ASN A 405 7.72 0.94 14.51
N VAL A 406 7.68 0.86 13.18
CA VAL A 406 8.05 -0.33 12.41
C VAL A 406 9.00 0.02 11.28
N ILE A 407 9.99 -0.84 11.03
CA ILE A 407 10.86 -0.80 9.85
C ILE A 407 10.61 -2.08 9.05
N ILE A 408 10.47 -1.95 7.73
CA ILE A 408 10.19 -3.07 6.83
C ILE A 408 11.39 -3.28 5.90
N LYS A 409 11.86 -4.52 5.84
CA LYS A 409 12.86 -4.97 4.86
C LYS A 409 12.27 -6.14 4.08
N SER A 410 12.28 -6.06 2.75
CA SER A 410 11.76 -7.10 1.87
C SER A 410 12.77 -7.47 0.78
N ASP A 411 12.53 -8.57 0.12
CA ASP A 411 13.31 -9.00 -1.03
C ASP A 411 13.16 -8.07 -2.24
N VAL A 412 11.93 -7.61 -2.53
CA VAL A 412 11.63 -6.70 -3.64
C VAL A 412 10.94 -5.41 -3.16
N HIS A 413 11.05 -4.34 -3.97
CA HIS A 413 10.53 -3.02 -3.60
C HIS A 413 9.00 -3.00 -3.49
N GLY A 414 8.30 -3.60 -4.44
CA GLY A 414 6.84 -3.63 -4.45
C GLY A 414 6.23 -4.30 -3.23
N THR A 415 6.84 -5.37 -2.71
CA THR A 415 6.39 -6.03 -1.48
C THR A 415 6.56 -5.12 -0.25
N SER A 416 7.69 -4.38 -0.15
CA SER A 416 7.87 -3.42 0.94
C SER A 416 6.83 -2.30 0.92
N GLU A 417 6.44 -1.85 -0.27
CA GLU A 417 5.39 -0.84 -0.47
C GLU A 417 4.01 -1.37 -0.09
N ALA A 418 3.69 -2.62 -0.47
CA ALA A 418 2.43 -3.28 -0.12
C ALA A 418 2.27 -3.44 1.39
N ILE A 419 3.31 -3.97 2.07
CA ILE A 419 3.33 -4.13 3.53
C ILE A 419 3.17 -2.77 4.22
N LYS A 420 3.91 -1.74 3.76
CA LYS A 420 3.79 -0.38 4.28
C LYS A 420 2.37 0.18 4.13
N GLY A 421 1.73 -0.05 2.99
CA GLY A 421 0.36 0.40 2.74
C GLY A 421 -0.63 -0.21 3.74
N GLN A 422 -0.58 -1.51 3.94
CA GLN A 422 -1.45 -2.24 4.87
C GLN A 422 -1.21 -1.83 6.33
N ILE A 423 0.05 -1.77 6.75
CA ILE A 423 0.39 -1.43 8.15
C ILE A 423 0.01 0.00 8.49
N ASN A 424 0.23 0.97 7.59
CA ASN A 424 -0.10 2.38 7.86
C ASN A 424 -1.62 2.64 7.97
N SER A 425 -2.47 1.71 7.52
CA SER A 425 -3.93 1.77 7.73
C SER A 425 -4.38 1.13 9.05
N MET A 426 -3.45 0.55 9.81
CA MET A 426 -3.76 -0.16 11.05
C MET A 426 -3.69 0.78 12.25
N GLU A 427 -4.83 1.04 12.86
CA GLU A 427 -4.96 1.83 14.09
C GLU A 427 -6.10 1.31 14.96
N ASN A 428 -6.05 1.62 16.24
CA ASN A 428 -7.16 1.47 17.15
C ASN A 428 -7.38 2.78 17.95
N GLU A 429 -8.26 2.77 18.96
CA GLU A 429 -8.57 3.97 19.74
C GLU A 429 -7.34 4.49 20.53
N GLU A 430 -6.40 3.62 20.91
CA GLU A 430 -5.29 3.92 21.81
C GLU A 430 -3.92 3.96 21.14
N ALA A 431 -3.76 3.29 19.99
CA ALA A 431 -2.47 3.14 19.32
C ALA A 431 -2.57 3.16 17.79
N ILE A 432 -1.48 3.55 17.15
CA ILE A 432 -1.29 3.56 15.69
C ILE A 432 0.05 2.91 15.34
N VAL A 433 0.08 2.08 14.29
CA VAL A 433 1.34 1.56 13.75
C VAL A 433 1.87 2.50 12.67
N LYS A 434 3.12 2.91 12.81
CA LYS A 434 3.77 3.82 11.86
C LYS A 434 5.00 3.18 11.24
N VAL A 435 5.01 3.05 9.92
CA VAL A 435 6.17 2.58 9.18
C VAL A 435 7.14 3.74 8.97
N ILE A 436 8.29 3.71 9.67
CA ILE A 436 9.34 4.74 9.61
C ILE A 436 10.14 4.61 8.31
N ALA A 437 10.49 3.37 7.96
CA ALA A 437 11.24 3.05 6.75
C ALA A 437 10.76 1.73 6.15
N ALA A 438 10.65 1.70 4.83
CA ALA A 438 10.38 0.48 4.06
C ALA A 438 11.32 0.46 2.86
N SER A 439 12.03 -0.65 2.64
CA SER A 439 12.96 -0.75 1.53
C SER A 439 13.28 -2.20 1.19
N ALA A 440 13.63 -2.45 -0.07
CA ALA A 440 14.16 -3.74 -0.50
C ALA A 440 15.60 -3.95 -0.02
N GLY A 441 15.95 -5.22 0.19
CA GLY A 441 17.30 -5.66 0.55
C GLY A 441 17.47 -6.06 2.01
N TYR A 442 18.70 -6.50 2.31
CA TYR A 442 19.05 -7.05 3.62
C TYR A 442 19.14 -5.96 4.70
N VAL A 443 18.87 -6.37 5.95
CA VAL A 443 19.09 -5.51 7.13
C VAL A 443 20.55 -5.12 7.21
N ASN A 444 20.84 -3.84 7.43
CA ASN A 444 22.17 -3.27 7.54
C ASN A 444 22.35 -2.47 8.84
N GLY A 445 23.57 -1.98 9.10
CA GLY A 445 23.87 -1.23 10.33
C GLY A 445 23.05 0.06 10.50
N ASN A 446 22.72 0.76 9.42
CA ASN A 446 21.91 1.97 9.49
C ASN A 446 20.46 1.66 9.89
N ASP A 447 19.93 0.51 9.44
CA ASP A 447 18.59 0.06 9.84
C ASP A 447 18.54 -0.23 11.35
N LEU A 448 19.59 -0.84 11.91
CA LEU A 448 19.70 -1.08 13.37
C LEU A 448 19.80 0.24 14.14
N LEU A 449 20.62 1.20 13.69
CA LEU A 449 20.73 2.52 14.32
C LEU A 449 19.40 3.26 14.30
N LEU A 450 18.69 3.21 13.17
CA LEU A 450 17.36 3.82 13.04
C LEU A 450 16.35 3.14 13.98
N ALA A 451 16.36 1.80 14.06
CA ALA A 451 15.48 1.05 14.95
C ALA A 451 15.73 1.39 16.42
N GLN A 452 17.00 1.48 16.83
CA GLN A 452 17.39 1.87 18.18
C GLN A 452 16.93 3.30 18.50
N ALA A 453 17.17 4.26 17.59
CA ALA A 453 16.82 5.67 17.81
C ALA A 453 15.31 5.90 17.90
N SER A 454 14.51 5.08 17.22
CA SER A 454 13.05 5.23 17.16
C SER A 454 12.29 4.17 17.95
N ASN A 455 12.97 3.28 18.67
CA ASN A 455 12.39 2.12 19.37
C ASN A 455 11.46 1.30 18.44
N ALA A 456 11.95 1.02 17.22
CA ALA A 456 11.18 0.35 16.19
C ALA A 456 11.44 -1.15 16.13
N ILE A 457 10.42 -1.91 15.74
CA ILE A 457 10.52 -3.33 15.40
C ILE A 457 10.91 -3.45 13.93
N ILE A 458 11.84 -4.36 13.62
CA ILE A 458 12.25 -4.64 12.24
C ILE A 458 11.54 -5.92 11.76
N PHE A 459 10.66 -5.78 10.78
CA PHE A 459 10.09 -6.91 10.04
C PHE A 459 10.91 -7.17 8.77
N VAL A 460 11.27 -8.42 8.57
CA VAL A 460 12.02 -8.88 7.40
C VAL A 460 11.14 -9.86 6.63
N PHE A 461 10.84 -9.51 5.39
CA PHE A 461 9.99 -10.31 4.52
C PHE A 461 10.80 -11.05 3.47
N ASN A 462 10.62 -12.37 3.39
CA ASN A 462 11.20 -13.29 2.40
C ASN A 462 12.73 -13.22 2.26
N LEU A 463 13.43 -12.74 3.30
CA LEU A 463 14.87 -12.67 3.37
C LEU A 463 15.37 -13.30 4.68
N LYS A 464 16.58 -13.88 4.62
CA LYS A 464 17.28 -14.36 5.82
C LYS A 464 18.30 -13.32 6.27
N THR A 465 18.16 -12.83 7.47
CA THR A 465 19.11 -11.88 8.04
C THR A 465 20.43 -12.60 8.39
N PRO A 466 21.59 -12.04 8.02
CA PRO A 466 22.89 -12.57 8.39
C PRO A 466 23.04 -12.71 9.91
N SER A 467 23.73 -13.78 10.37
CA SER A 467 23.86 -14.09 11.79
C SER A 467 24.51 -12.96 12.61
N ASN A 468 25.49 -12.27 12.04
CA ASN A 468 26.13 -11.11 12.65
C ASN A 468 25.12 -9.95 12.90
N MET A 469 24.20 -9.71 11.96
CA MET A 469 23.16 -8.68 12.14
C MET A 469 22.13 -9.08 13.18
N LYS A 470 21.76 -10.37 13.27
CA LYS A 470 20.89 -10.88 14.36
C LYS A 470 21.54 -10.69 15.74
N GLN A 471 22.83 -11.00 15.85
CA GLN A 471 23.57 -10.80 17.11
C GLN A 471 23.66 -9.31 17.48
N ASN A 472 23.92 -8.43 16.51
CA ASN A 472 23.96 -6.98 16.75
C ASN A 472 22.58 -6.43 17.14
N ALA A 473 21.49 -6.89 16.52
CA ALA A 473 20.13 -6.53 16.91
C ALA A 473 19.82 -6.96 18.34
N ALA A 474 20.15 -8.21 18.72
CA ALA A 474 19.95 -8.72 20.07
C ALA A 474 20.78 -7.94 21.10
N ALA A 475 22.05 -7.60 20.81
CA ALA A 475 22.91 -6.81 21.68
C ALA A 475 22.37 -5.38 21.92
N GLN A 476 21.58 -4.83 20.99
CA GLN A 476 20.96 -3.51 21.07
C GLN A 476 19.49 -3.57 21.52
N ASN A 477 18.98 -4.74 21.94
CA ASN A 477 17.58 -4.98 22.31
C ASN A 477 16.57 -4.61 21.21
N ILE A 478 16.93 -4.82 19.94
CA ILE A 478 16.07 -4.56 18.78
C ILE A 478 15.34 -5.85 18.43
N SER A 479 14.00 -5.81 18.41
CA SER A 479 13.18 -6.90 17.90
C SER A 479 13.32 -7.02 16.38
N LEU A 480 13.78 -8.17 15.88
CA LEU A 480 13.90 -8.51 14.48
C LEU A 480 13.11 -9.78 14.20
N ILE A 481 12.09 -9.68 13.36
CA ILE A 481 11.13 -10.75 13.07
C ILE A 481 11.16 -11.06 11.59
N GLU A 482 11.32 -12.34 11.23
CA GLU A 482 11.41 -12.81 9.84
C GLU A 482 10.14 -13.57 9.46
N HIS A 483 9.52 -13.22 8.33
CA HIS A 483 8.36 -13.91 7.76
C HIS A 483 8.50 -14.10 6.26
N ASN A 484 7.86 -15.17 5.75
CA ASN A 484 7.79 -15.47 4.31
C ASN A 484 6.36 -15.27 3.75
N VAL A 485 5.40 -14.93 4.61
CA VAL A 485 3.99 -14.70 4.26
C VAL A 485 3.56 -13.37 4.83
N ILE A 486 2.99 -12.50 3.98
CA ILE A 486 2.61 -11.12 4.34
C ILE A 486 1.59 -11.07 5.48
N TYR A 487 0.65 -12.01 5.52
CA TYR A 487 -0.38 -12.08 6.56
C TYR A 487 0.18 -12.18 7.97
N LYS A 488 1.30 -12.89 8.15
CA LYS A 488 1.93 -13.02 9.48
C LYS A 488 2.48 -11.71 10.00
N ILE A 489 2.98 -10.84 9.12
CA ILE A 489 3.42 -9.49 9.52
C ILE A 489 2.22 -8.66 9.96
N ILE A 490 1.10 -8.77 9.24
CA ILE A 490 -0.14 -8.06 9.57
C ILE A 490 -0.70 -8.56 10.92
N GLU A 491 -0.74 -9.87 11.14
CA GLU A 491 -1.18 -10.49 12.40
C GLU A 491 -0.30 -10.05 13.59
N ASP A 492 1.02 -10.02 13.41
CA ASP A 492 1.93 -9.55 14.47
C ASP A 492 1.69 -8.06 14.79
N CYS A 493 1.50 -7.21 13.77
CA CYS A 493 1.16 -5.81 13.96
C CYS A 493 -0.19 -5.65 14.67
N GLN A 494 -1.20 -6.46 14.33
CA GLN A 494 -2.49 -6.46 15.01
C GLN A 494 -2.35 -6.87 16.48
N THR A 495 -1.57 -7.91 16.75
CA THR A 495 -1.28 -8.35 18.12
C THR A 495 -0.59 -7.26 18.95
N LEU A 496 0.34 -6.52 18.34
CA LEU A 496 1.00 -5.39 18.99
C LEU A 496 0.03 -4.25 19.31
N LEU A 497 -0.93 -3.96 18.41
CA LEU A 497 -1.99 -2.98 18.64
C LEU A 497 -2.94 -3.42 19.75
N ASP A 498 -3.37 -4.68 19.74
CA ASP A 498 -4.28 -5.22 20.76
C ASP A 498 -3.63 -5.26 22.14
N GLY A 499 -2.33 -5.50 22.19
CA GLY A 499 -1.54 -5.44 23.43
C GLY A 499 -1.41 -4.03 24.04
N GLN A 500 -1.80 -2.98 23.33
CA GLN A 500 -1.84 -1.60 23.84
C GLN A 500 -3.21 -1.19 24.38
N LYS A 501 -4.27 -1.98 24.17
CA LYS A 501 -5.61 -1.69 24.69
C LYS A 501 -5.59 -1.62 26.20
N ALA A 502 -6.24 -0.62 26.78
CA ALA A 502 -6.44 -0.55 28.22
C ALA A 502 -7.22 -1.78 28.68
N PRO A 503 -6.86 -2.37 29.85
CA PRO A 503 -7.58 -3.51 30.36
C PRO A 503 -9.03 -3.11 30.67
N VAL A 504 -9.98 -3.73 30.00
CA VAL A 504 -11.39 -3.56 30.27
C VAL A 504 -11.80 -4.54 31.36
N TYR A 505 -12.39 -4.01 32.43
CA TYR A 505 -12.89 -4.80 33.55
C TYR A 505 -14.41 -4.83 33.50
N GLU A 506 -14.98 -6.01 33.64
CA GLU A 506 -16.42 -6.23 33.82
C GLU A 506 -16.70 -6.60 35.27
N GLU A 507 -17.70 -5.95 35.89
CA GLU A 507 -18.16 -6.31 37.22
C GLU A 507 -18.95 -7.62 37.15
N ARG A 508 -18.38 -8.69 37.68
CA ARG A 508 -19.05 -9.99 37.71
C ARG A 508 -19.54 -10.27 39.12
N LYS A 509 -20.84 -10.57 39.27
CA LYS A 509 -21.40 -11.04 40.55
C LYS A 509 -20.77 -12.37 40.91
N ILE A 510 -20.12 -12.43 42.07
CA ILE A 510 -19.42 -13.62 42.62
C ILE A 510 -20.16 -14.32 43.74
N GLY A 511 -21.08 -13.62 44.40
CA GLY A 511 -21.87 -14.22 45.45
C GLY A 511 -22.95 -13.31 46.01
N GLU A 512 -23.76 -13.87 46.91
CA GLU A 512 -24.87 -13.18 47.57
C GLU A 512 -24.99 -13.70 49.01
N ALA A 513 -25.26 -12.79 49.96
CA ALA A 513 -25.49 -13.12 51.33
C ALA A 513 -26.58 -12.22 51.94
N HIS A 514 -27.28 -12.69 52.94
CA HIS A 514 -28.20 -11.87 53.74
C HIS A 514 -27.70 -11.65 55.16
N ILE A 515 -28.11 -10.54 55.76
CA ILE A 515 -27.68 -10.13 57.09
C ILE A 515 -28.56 -10.77 58.16
N LEU A 516 -27.98 -11.63 59.01
CA LEU A 516 -28.66 -12.30 60.09
C LEU A 516 -28.60 -11.50 61.39
N LYS A 517 -27.50 -10.80 61.65
CA LYS A 517 -27.26 -10.05 62.91
C LYS A 517 -26.46 -8.79 62.61
N VAL A 518 -26.70 -7.74 63.38
CA VAL A 518 -25.91 -6.50 63.31
C VAL A 518 -25.27 -6.26 64.65
N PHE A 519 -23.96 -6.11 64.68
CA PHE A 519 -23.18 -5.84 65.88
C PHE A 519 -22.63 -4.41 65.80
N PHE A 520 -22.62 -3.72 66.92
CA PHE A 520 -22.02 -2.39 67.01
C PHE A 520 -20.69 -2.47 67.77
N TYR A 521 -19.64 -1.97 67.13
CA TYR A 521 -18.31 -1.92 67.73
C TYR A 521 -17.78 -0.49 67.72
N SER A 522 -17.49 0.07 68.88
CA SER A 522 -17.18 1.51 69.06
C SER A 522 -15.99 2.03 68.26
N LYS A 523 -15.07 1.15 67.79
CA LYS A 523 -13.88 1.53 67.01
C LYS A 523 -14.07 1.41 65.48
N VAL A 524 -15.04 0.65 64.99
CA VAL A 524 -15.16 0.27 63.57
C VAL A 524 -16.56 0.60 63.02
N GLY A 525 -17.56 0.75 63.88
CA GLY A 525 -18.96 0.97 63.46
C GLY A 525 -19.79 -0.30 63.47
N LYS A 526 -20.82 -0.39 62.64
CA LYS A 526 -21.68 -1.58 62.51
C LYS A 526 -20.99 -2.69 61.73
N ILE A 527 -20.97 -3.90 62.24
CA ILE A 527 -20.50 -5.12 61.61
C ILE A 527 -21.73 -5.97 61.25
N ALA A 528 -21.82 -6.36 60.01
CA ALA A 528 -22.87 -7.26 59.53
C ALA A 528 -22.43 -8.73 59.77
N GLY A 529 -23.23 -9.48 60.50
CA GLY A 529 -23.14 -10.93 60.57
C GLY A 529 -24.03 -11.55 59.51
N CYS A 530 -23.44 -12.12 58.49
CA CYS A 530 -24.11 -12.55 57.27
C CYS A 530 -24.03 -14.08 57.13
N LEU A 531 -24.99 -14.66 56.39
CA LEU A 531 -24.93 -16.00 55.87
C LEU A 531 -24.79 -15.95 54.35
N GLN A 532 -23.80 -16.67 53.80
CA GLN A 532 -23.56 -16.76 52.38
C GLN A 532 -24.61 -17.65 51.71
N ASP A 533 -25.49 -17.07 50.88
CA ASP A 533 -26.60 -17.78 50.20
C ASP A 533 -26.15 -18.46 48.92
N SER A 534 -25.32 -17.77 48.14
CA SER A 534 -24.83 -18.30 46.86
C SER A 534 -23.42 -17.78 46.55
N GLY A 535 -22.66 -18.54 45.77
CA GLY A 535 -21.33 -18.16 45.33
C GLY A 535 -20.29 -18.03 46.44
N VAL A 536 -19.40 -17.06 46.30
CA VAL A 536 -18.25 -16.85 47.21
C VAL A 536 -18.11 -15.35 47.50
N VAL A 537 -17.82 -14.97 48.75
CA VAL A 537 -17.37 -13.60 49.07
C VAL A 537 -15.86 -13.62 49.29
N LYS A 538 -15.17 -12.61 48.71
CA LYS A 538 -13.71 -12.42 48.87
C LYS A 538 -13.39 -11.16 49.68
N GLU A 539 -12.24 -11.14 50.30
CA GLU A 539 -11.70 -9.94 50.96
C GLU A 539 -11.57 -8.79 49.94
N LYS A 540 -12.01 -7.59 50.34
CA LYS A 540 -11.92 -6.35 49.55
C LYS A 540 -12.73 -6.37 48.23
N CYS A 541 -13.65 -7.31 48.02
CA CYS A 541 -14.55 -7.25 46.87
C CYS A 541 -15.52 -6.08 46.96
N LYS A 542 -16.08 -5.67 45.80
CA LYS A 542 -17.16 -4.69 45.74
C LYS A 542 -18.44 -5.31 46.30
N VAL A 543 -19.22 -4.51 47.02
CA VAL A 543 -20.49 -4.94 47.63
C VAL A 543 -21.60 -3.94 47.29
N LYS A 544 -22.74 -4.46 46.89
CA LYS A 544 -24.00 -3.70 46.75
C LYS A 544 -24.96 -4.16 47.80
N VAL A 545 -25.53 -3.20 48.56
CA VAL A 545 -26.47 -3.47 49.66
C VAL A 545 -27.89 -3.18 49.20
N TYR A 546 -28.74 -4.18 49.29
CA TYR A 546 -30.14 -4.08 48.90
C TYR A 546 -31.05 -4.22 50.10
N ARG A 547 -32.02 -3.29 50.27
CA ARG A 547 -33.08 -3.36 51.25
C ARG A 547 -34.41 -3.41 50.53
N LYS A 548 -35.18 -4.48 50.74
CA LYS A 548 -36.47 -4.72 50.02
C LYS A 548 -36.33 -4.54 48.50
N SER A 549 -35.32 -5.13 47.91
CA SER A 549 -34.99 -5.07 46.47
C SER A 549 -34.59 -3.69 45.95
N LYS A 550 -34.35 -2.69 46.82
CA LYS A 550 -33.85 -1.37 46.43
C LYS A 550 -32.39 -1.24 46.82
N LEU A 551 -31.55 -0.83 45.88
CA LEU A 551 -30.15 -0.54 46.12
C LEU A 551 -30.03 0.65 47.09
N ILE A 552 -29.37 0.41 48.24
CA ILE A 552 -29.18 1.41 49.31
C ILE A 552 -27.74 1.96 49.26
N HIS A 553 -26.78 1.09 49.05
CA HIS A 553 -25.34 1.48 49.05
C HIS A 553 -24.52 0.62 48.10
N GLU A 554 -23.48 1.22 47.55
CA GLU A 554 -22.43 0.55 46.81
C GLU A 554 -21.07 0.92 47.42
N GLY A 555 -20.25 -0.08 47.69
CA GLY A 555 -18.98 0.14 48.38
C GLY A 555 -18.04 -1.04 48.25
N VAL A 556 -17.05 -1.09 49.12
CA VAL A 556 -16.03 -2.17 49.16
C VAL A 556 -16.00 -2.76 50.59
N LEU A 557 -15.84 -4.08 50.68
CA LEU A 557 -15.64 -4.73 51.99
C LEU A 557 -14.32 -4.30 52.59
N GLU A 558 -14.33 -3.80 53.83
CA GLU A 558 -13.13 -3.43 54.57
C GLU A 558 -12.56 -4.60 55.37
N SER A 559 -13.42 -5.50 55.85
CA SER A 559 -13.01 -6.71 56.57
C SER A 559 -13.90 -7.89 56.26
N LEU A 560 -13.35 -9.08 56.27
CA LEU A 560 -14.06 -10.35 56.12
C LEU A 560 -13.53 -11.31 57.23
N LYS A 561 -14.42 -11.67 58.16
CA LYS A 561 -14.02 -12.52 59.32
C LYS A 561 -14.95 -13.71 59.46
N ARG A 562 -14.37 -14.85 59.85
CA ARG A 562 -15.09 -16.05 60.22
C ARG A 562 -14.63 -16.52 61.58
N GLU A 563 -15.57 -16.72 62.50
CA GLU A 563 -15.26 -17.17 63.87
C GLU A 563 -14.16 -16.34 64.55
N LEU A 564 -14.16 -15.00 64.36
CA LEU A 564 -13.19 -14.01 64.85
C LEU A 564 -11.83 -13.97 64.12
N ASN A 565 -11.56 -14.89 63.21
CA ASN A 565 -10.34 -14.89 62.40
C ASN A 565 -10.56 -14.23 61.04
N ASP A 566 -9.56 -13.53 60.52
CA ASP A 566 -9.61 -12.96 59.17
C ASP A 566 -9.66 -14.08 58.14
N ALA A 567 -10.59 -13.96 57.17
CA ALA A 567 -10.80 -14.94 56.11
C ALA A 567 -10.52 -14.27 54.74
N LYS A 568 -9.84 -14.98 53.84
CA LYS A 568 -9.62 -14.50 52.48
C LYS A 568 -10.85 -14.68 51.63
N GLU A 569 -11.60 -15.74 51.84
CA GLU A 569 -12.83 -16.06 51.15
C GLU A 569 -13.79 -16.86 52.03
N VAL A 570 -15.11 -16.73 51.77
CA VAL A 570 -16.16 -17.53 52.40
C VAL A 570 -17.10 -18.07 51.37
N VAL A 571 -17.36 -19.39 51.42
CA VAL A 571 -18.20 -20.11 50.45
C VAL A 571 -19.61 -20.26 50.96
N LYS A 572 -20.54 -20.60 50.04
CA LYS A 572 -21.95 -20.84 50.30
C LYS A 572 -22.22 -21.66 51.59
N GLY A 573 -23.23 -21.23 52.36
CA GLY A 573 -23.70 -21.92 53.56
C GLY A 573 -22.84 -21.70 54.82
N LYS A 574 -21.94 -20.73 54.79
CA LYS A 574 -21.10 -20.37 55.96
C LYS A 574 -21.44 -18.97 56.45
N ASP A 575 -21.37 -18.80 57.79
CA ASP A 575 -21.54 -17.51 58.45
C ASP A 575 -20.24 -16.74 58.41
N PHE A 576 -20.34 -15.43 58.31
CA PHE A 576 -19.20 -14.52 58.34
C PHE A 576 -19.60 -13.13 58.87
N GLY A 577 -18.65 -12.42 59.42
CA GLY A 577 -18.78 -11.01 59.80
C GLY A 577 -18.04 -10.12 58.83
N THR A 578 -18.70 -9.06 58.38
CA THR A 578 -18.07 -8.09 57.47
C THR A 578 -18.39 -6.65 57.87
N HIS A 579 -17.45 -5.76 57.58
CA HIS A 579 -17.64 -4.31 57.65
C HIS A 579 -17.53 -3.71 56.28
N ILE A 580 -18.50 -2.86 55.90
CA ILE A 580 -18.52 -2.15 54.63
C ILE A 580 -17.91 -0.76 54.83
N LYS A 581 -16.93 -0.43 54.07
CA LYS A 581 -16.19 0.83 54.16
C LYS A 581 -17.11 2.04 54.03
N ASN A 582 -17.07 2.94 55.04
CA ASN A 582 -17.86 4.17 55.11
C ASN A 582 -19.37 3.98 55.08
N PHE A 583 -19.88 2.81 55.48
CA PHE A 583 -21.33 2.56 55.51
C PHE A 583 -21.77 1.93 56.85
N ASN A 584 -22.67 2.62 57.57
CA ASN A 584 -23.17 2.20 58.88
C ASN A 584 -24.70 2.02 58.94
N ASP A 585 -25.41 2.24 57.83
CA ASP A 585 -26.86 2.07 57.79
C ASP A 585 -27.24 0.64 57.36
N ILE A 586 -26.78 -0.34 58.14
CA ILE A 586 -27.03 -1.76 57.93
C ILE A 586 -28.19 -2.18 58.82
N GLU A 587 -29.15 -2.94 58.26
CA GLU A 587 -30.31 -3.50 58.94
C GLU A 587 -30.40 -5.02 58.81
N LEU A 588 -31.25 -5.66 59.60
CA LEU A 588 -31.54 -7.08 59.46
C LEU A 588 -32.27 -7.34 58.13
N ASP A 589 -32.01 -8.49 57.52
CA ASP A 589 -32.56 -8.94 56.24
C ASP A 589 -32.11 -8.11 55.02
N ASP A 590 -31.15 -7.19 55.15
CA ASP A 590 -30.49 -6.59 53.99
C ASP A 590 -29.71 -7.68 53.23
N VAL A 591 -29.76 -7.59 51.88
CA VAL A 591 -29.06 -8.51 50.98
C VAL A 591 -27.79 -7.84 50.47
N LEU A 592 -26.69 -8.55 50.59
CA LEU A 592 -25.38 -8.14 50.11
C LEU A 592 -25.02 -8.92 48.82
N GLU A 593 -24.85 -8.23 47.71
CA GLU A 593 -24.32 -8.82 46.50
C GLU A 593 -22.86 -8.44 46.33
N PHE A 594 -22.02 -9.44 46.04
CA PHE A 594 -20.58 -9.28 45.92
C PHE A 594 -20.15 -9.35 44.47
N TYR A 595 -19.24 -8.44 44.09
CA TYR A 595 -18.75 -8.29 42.72
C TYR A 595 -17.23 -8.29 42.71
N GLU A 596 -16.66 -8.83 41.64
CA GLU A 596 -15.23 -8.81 41.35
C GLU A 596 -15.02 -8.26 39.94
N ASP A 597 -14.05 -7.37 39.80
CA ASP A 597 -13.66 -6.87 38.47
C ASP A 597 -12.85 -7.93 37.74
N VAL A 598 -13.41 -8.55 36.74
CA VAL A 598 -12.75 -9.55 35.89
C VAL A 598 -12.29 -8.89 34.62
N ARG A 599 -11.01 -9.01 34.30
CA ARG A 599 -10.45 -8.53 33.06
C ARG A 599 -10.98 -9.38 31.89
N ILE A 600 -11.55 -8.72 30.84
CA ILE A 600 -12.17 -9.38 29.67
C ILE A 600 -11.36 -9.24 28.38
N ASN A 601 -10.27 -8.47 28.36
CA ASN A 601 -9.39 -8.28 27.18
C ASN A 601 -7.91 -8.51 27.52
#